data_ecdfd67aa74b50f39e2adaa283c63758
#
_entry.id   ecdfd67aa74b50f39e2adaa283c63758
#
_cell.length_a   1.000
_cell.length_b   1.000
_cell.length_c   1.000
_cell.angle_alpha   90.00
_cell.angle_beta   90.00
_cell.angle_gamma   90.00
#
_symmetry.space_group_name_H-M   'P 1'
#
loop_
_entity.id
_entity.type
_entity.pdbx_description
1 polymer ?
#
loop_
_entity_poly.entity_id
_entity_poly.type
_entity_poly.pdbx_seq_one_letter_code
_entity_poly.pdbx_strand_id
1 'polypeptide(L)'
;MSCAHPIDVDRLVAWWLGETAGPDEAALEEHLLGCAHCSARLETVAALAEGVRAAVRSGKVTAVVSEPFVRAMKQAGMRLREYAVEPGGSVHCTIRAGDDAVVSRLRAPLSGVERLDVVRSRGEGATEERVADVPFDPDTGEVLVIPSASWLKTMPAFTMHMRLVAVGKGGESEIGEYTFLHSPG
;
A
#
# COMPACT_ATOMS: atom_id res chain seq x y z
N MET A 1 -6.90 8.23 -32.95
CA MET A 1 -6.71 6.93 -33.62
C MET A 1 -6.82 5.88 -32.53
N SER A 2 -7.64 4.83 -32.73
CA SER A 2 -7.79 3.72 -31.77
C SER A 2 -6.71 2.67 -32.00
N CYS A 3 -6.22 2.04 -30.94
CA CYS A 3 -5.31 0.90 -31.03
C CYS A 3 -6.11 -0.38 -31.28
N ALA A 4 -5.67 -1.23 -32.21
CA ALA A 4 -6.32 -2.51 -32.50
C ALA A 4 -6.18 -3.53 -31.34
N HIS A 5 -5.07 -3.44 -30.61
CA HIS A 5 -4.74 -4.31 -29.47
C HIS A 5 -4.26 -3.45 -28.30
N PRO A 6 -5.18 -2.77 -27.58
CA PRO A 6 -4.78 -1.89 -26.49
C PRO A 6 -4.18 -2.70 -25.33
N ILE A 7 -3.10 -2.20 -24.74
CA ILE A 7 -2.53 -2.76 -23.52
C ILE A 7 -3.52 -2.57 -22.37
N ASP A 8 -3.78 -3.63 -21.62
CA ASP A 8 -4.63 -3.54 -20.41
C ASP A 8 -4.02 -2.60 -19.37
N VAL A 9 -4.89 -1.91 -18.63
CA VAL A 9 -4.45 -0.93 -17.62
C VAL A 9 -3.60 -1.58 -16.53
N ASP A 10 -3.93 -2.79 -16.12
CA ASP A 10 -3.18 -3.54 -15.09
C ASP A 10 -1.74 -3.82 -15.56
N ARG A 11 -1.53 -4.13 -16.82
CA ARG A 11 -0.19 -4.30 -17.40
C ARG A 11 0.58 -2.99 -17.47
N LEU A 12 -0.09 -1.87 -17.79
CA LEU A 12 0.53 -0.53 -17.76
C LEU A 12 0.93 -0.14 -16.33
N VAL A 13 0.10 -0.46 -15.34
CA VAL A 13 0.39 -0.21 -13.92
C VAL A 13 1.57 -1.07 -13.46
N ALA A 14 1.58 -2.38 -13.74
CA ALA A 14 2.67 -3.28 -13.40
C ALA A 14 4.00 -2.82 -14.01
N TRP A 15 3.99 -2.41 -15.28
CA TRP A 15 5.18 -1.84 -15.93
C TRP A 15 5.64 -0.54 -15.26
N TRP A 16 4.70 0.37 -14.96
CA TRP A 16 5.00 1.64 -14.27
C TRP A 16 5.59 1.44 -12.87
N LEU A 17 5.18 0.38 -12.17
CA LEU A 17 5.67 0.01 -10.85
C LEU A 17 7.00 -0.76 -10.91
N GLY A 18 7.48 -1.15 -12.12
CA GLY A 18 8.69 -1.97 -12.29
C GLY A 18 8.48 -3.43 -11.88
N GLU A 19 7.26 -3.92 -11.98
CA GLU A 19 6.87 -5.31 -11.66
C GLU A 19 6.90 -6.21 -12.90
N THR A 20 7.07 -5.64 -14.09
CA THR A 20 7.23 -6.37 -15.36
C THR A 20 8.72 -6.57 -15.65
N ALA A 21 9.12 -7.72 -16.16
CA ALA A 21 10.51 -8.02 -16.48
C ALA A 21 10.65 -8.89 -17.74
N GLY A 22 11.83 -8.84 -18.38
CA GLY A 22 12.21 -9.71 -19.48
C GLY A 22 11.47 -9.45 -20.79
N PRO A 23 11.10 -10.51 -21.56
CA PRO A 23 10.50 -10.36 -22.89
C PRO A 23 9.19 -9.58 -22.91
N ASP A 24 8.39 -9.69 -21.83
CA ASP A 24 7.12 -8.98 -21.72
C ASP A 24 7.32 -7.47 -21.55
N GLU A 25 8.34 -7.06 -20.81
CA GLU A 25 8.74 -5.66 -20.67
C GLU A 25 9.15 -5.06 -22.01
N ALA A 26 10.06 -5.73 -22.74
CA ALA A 26 10.55 -5.27 -24.03
C ALA A 26 9.42 -5.14 -25.07
N ALA A 27 8.49 -6.11 -25.13
CA ALA A 27 7.35 -6.06 -26.03
C ALA A 27 6.38 -4.92 -25.70
N LEU A 28 6.20 -4.63 -24.39
CA LEU A 28 5.35 -3.54 -23.92
C LEU A 28 5.98 -2.19 -24.27
N GLU A 29 7.29 -2.02 -24.07
CA GLU A 29 8.04 -0.81 -24.43
C GLU A 29 7.99 -0.54 -25.93
N GLU A 30 8.23 -1.56 -26.75
CA GLU A 30 8.13 -1.44 -28.21
C GLU A 30 6.74 -0.98 -28.64
N HIS A 31 5.68 -1.56 -28.06
CA HIS A 31 4.31 -1.14 -28.34
C HIS A 31 4.07 0.32 -27.93
N LEU A 32 4.51 0.73 -26.74
CA LEU A 32 4.35 2.10 -26.24
C LEU A 32 5.05 3.11 -27.13
N LEU A 33 6.24 2.81 -27.66
CA LEU A 33 6.96 3.67 -28.59
C LEU A 33 6.22 3.85 -29.92
N GLY A 34 5.49 2.83 -30.36
CA GLY A 34 4.76 2.83 -31.64
C GLY A 34 3.30 3.24 -31.56
N CYS A 35 2.69 3.32 -30.37
CA CYS A 35 1.25 3.48 -30.21
C CYS A 35 0.86 4.68 -29.35
N ALA A 36 0.54 5.82 -29.96
CA ALA A 36 0.11 7.03 -29.27
C ALA A 36 -1.13 6.82 -28.36
N HIS A 37 -2.02 5.87 -28.68
CA HIS A 37 -3.19 5.58 -27.82
C HIS A 37 -2.77 4.95 -26.49
N CYS A 38 -1.87 3.96 -26.51
CA CYS A 38 -1.40 3.31 -25.28
C CYS A 38 -0.45 4.21 -24.50
N SER A 39 0.36 5.05 -25.18
CA SER A 39 1.19 6.05 -24.50
C SER A 39 0.35 7.07 -23.75
N ALA A 40 -0.76 7.57 -24.32
CA ALA A 40 -1.67 8.47 -23.61
C ALA A 40 -2.36 7.80 -22.39
N ARG A 41 -2.64 6.49 -22.47
CA ARG A 41 -3.15 5.74 -21.31
C ARG A 41 -2.08 5.61 -20.23
N LEU A 42 -0.82 5.36 -20.59
CA LEU A 42 0.30 5.33 -19.65
C LEU A 42 0.49 6.71 -18.97
N GLU A 43 0.38 7.81 -19.71
CA GLU A 43 0.40 9.17 -19.14
C GLU A 43 -0.70 9.35 -18.08
N THR A 44 -1.89 8.79 -18.32
CA THR A 44 -2.99 8.82 -17.34
C THR A 44 -2.64 8.02 -16.08
N VAL A 45 -2.03 6.84 -16.22
CA VAL A 45 -1.55 6.02 -15.10
C VAL A 45 -0.48 6.79 -14.31
N ALA A 46 0.48 7.41 -14.99
CA ALA A 46 1.53 8.21 -14.37
C ALA A 46 0.95 9.41 -13.58
N ALA A 47 0.00 10.12 -14.17
CA ALA A 47 -0.67 11.25 -13.51
C ALA A 47 -1.46 10.82 -12.26
N LEU A 48 -2.15 9.67 -12.33
CA LEU A 48 -2.84 9.08 -11.18
C LEU A 48 -1.85 8.69 -10.08
N ALA A 49 -0.75 8.03 -10.44
CA ALA A 49 0.30 7.64 -9.49
C ALA A 49 0.91 8.87 -8.78
N GLU A 50 1.17 9.95 -9.52
CA GLU A 50 1.62 11.21 -8.91
C GLU A 50 0.55 11.83 -7.99
N GLY A 51 -0.73 11.77 -8.35
CA GLY A 51 -1.83 12.20 -7.49
C GLY A 51 -1.88 11.43 -6.17
N VAL A 52 -1.73 10.10 -6.23
CA VAL A 52 -1.66 9.22 -5.02
C VAL A 52 -0.44 9.58 -4.17
N ARG A 53 0.75 9.73 -4.78
CA ARG A 53 1.97 10.15 -4.07
C ARG A 53 1.79 11.51 -3.40
N ALA A 54 1.20 12.47 -4.10
CA ALA A 54 0.92 13.80 -3.54
C ALA A 54 -0.05 13.73 -2.35
N ALA A 55 -1.09 12.90 -2.43
CA ALA A 55 -2.05 12.67 -1.35
C ALA A 55 -1.36 12.05 -0.12
N VAL A 56 -0.50 11.04 -0.31
CA VAL A 56 0.29 10.43 0.78
C VAL A 56 1.28 11.44 1.37
N ARG A 57 2.02 12.19 0.53
CA ARG A 57 2.95 13.24 0.99
C ARG A 57 2.25 14.34 1.78
N SER A 58 1.01 14.69 1.42
CA SER A 58 0.22 15.65 2.19
C SER A 58 -0.18 15.11 3.57
N GLY A 59 0.02 13.81 3.82
CA GLY A 59 -0.31 13.14 5.07
C GLY A 59 -1.81 13.10 5.38
N LYS A 60 -2.67 13.31 4.40
CA LYS A 60 -4.14 13.40 4.60
C LYS A 60 -4.88 12.08 4.41
N VAL A 61 -4.21 11.08 3.83
CA VAL A 61 -4.82 9.78 3.51
C VAL A 61 -4.15 8.64 4.25
N THR A 62 -4.91 7.59 4.51
CA THR A 62 -4.38 6.28 4.87
C THR A 62 -4.35 5.43 3.61
N ALA A 63 -3.24 4.75 3.36
CA ALA A 63 -3.07 3.90 2.18
C ALA A 63 -2.47 2.55 2.57
N VAL A 64 -2.83 1.50 1.83
CA VAL A 64 -2.08 0.25 1.81
C VAL A 64 -1.29 0.24 0.50
N VAL A 65 0.00 -0.01 0.59
CA VAL A 65 0.94 0.23 -0.51
C VAL A 65 1.88 -0.96 -0.70
N SER A 66 2.54 -1.02 -1.85
CA SER A 66 3.60 -2.00 -2.13
C SER A 66 4.98 -1.52 -1.69
N GLU A 67 5.95 -2.43 -1.55
CA GLU A 67 7.34 -2.09 -1.22
C GLU A 67 8.01 -1.17 -2.27
N PRO A 68 7.80 -1.35 -3.60
CA PRO A 68 8.28 -0.37 -4.59
C PRO A 68 7.79 1.05 -4.34
N PHE A 69 6.55 1.22 -3.86
CA PHE A 69 6.02 2.55 -3.51
C PHE A 69 6.77 3.17 -2.33
N VAL A 70 7.00 2.40 -1.25
CA VAL A 70 7.77 2.86 -0.08
C VAL A 70 9.20 3.21 -0.47
N ARG A 71 9.83 2.40 -1.34
CA ARG A 71 11.16 2.66 -1.87
C ARG A 71 11.22 3.97 -2.67
N ALA A 72 10.22 4.23 -3.51
CA ALA A 72 10.11 5.47 -4.27
C ALA A 72 9.95 6.69 -3.35
N MET A 73 9.21 6.58 -2.24
CA MET A 73 9.11 7.63 -1.23
C MET A 73 10.49 7.94 -0.59
N LYS A 74 11.25 6.91 -0.23
CA LYS A 74 12.62 7.06 0.31
C LYS A 74 13.56 7.72 -0.70
N GLN A 75 13.52 7.30 -1.97
CA GLN A 75 14.31 7.90 -3.05
C GLN A 75 13.94 9.37 -3.31
N ALA A 76 12.68 9.73 -3.09
CA ALA A 76 12.22 11.12 -3.14
C ALA A 76 12.61 11.96 -1.90
N GLY A 77 13.43 11.41 -0.99
CA GLY A 77 13.96 12.09 0.20
C GLY A 77 12.96 12.20 1.35
N MET A 78 11.84 11.46 1.34
CA MET A 78 10.90 11.46 2.46
C MET A 78 11.47 10.75 3.69
N ARG A 79 11.28 11.36 4.84
CA ARG A 79 11.67 10.79 6.15
C ARG A 79 10.58 9.88 6.65
N LEU A 80 10.77 8.58 6.49
CA LEU A 80 9.83 7.55 6.87
C LEU A 80 10.22 6.95 8.23
N ARG A 81 9.24 6.85 9.12
CA ARG A 81 9.36 6.08 10.35
C ARG A 81 8.67 4.74 10.16
N GLU A 82 9.40 3.65 10.34
CA GLU A 82 8.91 2.31 10.06
C GLU A 82 8.73 1.52 11.35
N TYR A 83 7.64 0.78 11.46
CA TYR A 83 7.33 -0.14 12.55
C TYR A 83 6.97 -1.50 11.97
N ALA A 84 7.74 -2.52 12.30
CA ALA A 84 7.43 -3.92 11.94
C ALA A 84 6.77 -4.62 13.12
N VAL A 85 5.68 -5.34 12.84
CA VAL A 85 4.90 -6.04 13.87
C VAL A 85 4.58 -7.45 13.39
N GLU A 86 4.89 -8.42 14.25
CA GLU A 86 4.55 -9.83 14.04
C GLU A 86 3.07 -10.10 14.41
N PRO A 87 2.45 -11.17 13.89
CA PRO A 87 1.10 -11.56 14.29
C PRO A 87 0.97 -11.73 15.82
N GLY A 88 -0.10 -11.19 16.39
CA GLY A 88 -0.33 -11.13 17.83
C GLY A 88 0.53 -10.10 18.56
N GLY A 89 1.39 -9.37 17.85
CA GLY A 89 2.30 -8.40 18.44
C GLY A 89 1.70 -7.03 18.68
N SER A 90 2.43 -6.24 19.49
CA SER A 90 2.11 -4.85 19.74
C SER A 90 3.36 -3.97 19.59
N VAL A 91 3.16 -2.71 19.21
CA VAL A 91 4.24 -1.72 19.10
C VAL A 91 3.79 -0.35 19.60
N HIS A 92 4.67 0.30 20.36
CA HIS A 92 4.52 1.72 20.66
C HIS A 92 4.95 2.54 19.47
N CYS A 93 4.04 3.31 18.92
CA CYS A 93 4.30 4.14 17.75
C CYS A 93 4.08 5.62 18.05
N THR A 94 4.88 6.45 17.42
CA THR A 94 4.75 7.90 17.46
C THR A 94 5.12 8.47 16.10
N ILE A 95 4.64 9.67 15.79
CA ILE A 95 5.08 10.46 14.64
C ILE A 95 5.67 11.77 15.16
N ARG A 96 6.92 12.04 14.81
CA ARG A 96 7.59 13.30 15.20
C ARG A 96 7.34 14.39 14.15
N ALA A 97 7.51 15.63 14.55
CA ALA A 97 7.37 16.78 13.65
C ALA A 97 8.21 16.63 12.36
N GLY A 98 9.39 16.00 12.49
CA GLY A 98 10.29 15.77 11.36
C GLY A 98 9.94 14.58 10.45
N ASP A 99 9.01 13.73 10.81
CA ASP A 99 8.64 12.58 9.99
C ASP A 99 7.61 13.02 8.93
N ASP A 100 7.82 12.60 7.69
CA ASP A 100 6.91 12.88 6.58
C ASP A 100 5.80 11.82 6.51
N ALA A 101 6.10 10.56 6.87
CA ALA A 101 5.12 9.49 7.00
C ALA A 101 5.56 8.41 8.01
N VAL A 102 4.58 7.61 8.43
CA VAL A 102 4.79 6.36 9.18
C VAL A 102 4.43 5.21 8.26
N VAL A 103 5.22 4.15 8.27
CA VAL A 103 4.95 2.90 7.56
C VAL A 103 4.82 1.79 8.60
N SER A 104 3.66 1.17 8.67
CA SER A 104 3.42 -0.03 9.48
C SER A 104 3.62 -1.26 8.60
N ARG A 105 4.59 -2.10 8.92
CA ARG A 105 4.88 -3.38 8.27
C ARG A 105 4.22 -4.49 9.08
N LEU A 106 3.13 -5.03 8.58
CA LEU A 106 2.41 -6.14 9.18
C LEU A 106 2.93 -7.44 8.57
N ARG A 107 3.55 -8.30 9.37
CA ARG A 107 4.03 -9.60 8.90
C ARG A 107 2.96 -10.66 9.07
N ALA A 108 2.80 -11.51 8.07
CA ALA A 108 1.83 -12.60 8.10
C ALA A 108 2.22 -13.74 7.15
N PRO A 109 1.69 -14.97 7.33
CA PRO A 109 1.85 -16.08 6.40
C PRO A 109 0.96 -15.86 5.17
N LEU A 110 1.47 -15.15 4.15
CA LEU A 110 0.71 -14.73 2.96
C LEU A 110 0.81 -15.72 1.79
N SER A 111 1.58 -16.81 1.93
CA SER A 111 1.68 -17.83 0.87
C SER A 111 0.33 -18.48 0.60
N GLY A 112 -0.09 -18.51 -0.68
CA GLY A 112 -1.37 -19.08 -1.10
C GLY A 112 -2.61 -18.23 -0.81
N VAL A 113 -2.45 -17.01 -0.31
CA VAL A 113 -3.55 -16.05 -0.15
C VAL A 113 -3.94 -15.52 -1.53
N GLU A 114 -5.23 -15.65 -1.90
CA GLU A 114 -5.76 -15.15 -3.17
C GLU A 114 -6.14 -13.66 -3.08
N ARG A 115 -6.78 -13.28 -1.98
CA ARG A 115 -7.20 -11.90 -1.68
C ARG A 115 -7.02 -11.61 -0.21
N LEU A 116 -6.61 -10.41 0.09
CA LEU A 116 -6.36 -9.94 1.45
C LEU A 116 -7.14 -8.67 1.74
N ASP A 117 -7.78 -8.62 2.91
CA ASP A 117 -8.44 -7.43 3.42
C ASP A 117 -7.75 -6.98 4.72
N VAL A 118 -7.70 -5.67 4.94
CA VAL A 118 -7.27 -5.06 6.21
C VAL A 118 -8.50 -4.55 6.94
N VAL A 119 -8.69 -5.01 8.18
CA VAL A 119 -9.72 -4.50 9.08
C VAL A 119 -9.04 -3.74 10.21
N ARG A 120 -9.52 -2.55 10.52
CA ARG A 120 -8.97 -1.71 11.59
C ARG A 120 -10.07 -1.17 12.50
N SER A 121 -9.74 -1.01 13.79
CA SER A 121 -10.62 -0.36 14.77
C SER A 121 -9.80 0.46 15.76
N ARG A 122 -10.41 1.50 16.35
CA ARG A 122 -9.80 2.34 17.38
C ARG A 122 -10.40 2.02 18.73
N GLY A 123 -9.63 1.31 19.57
CA GLY A 123 -10.07 0.89 20.89
C GLY A 123 -11.08 -0.27 20.86
N GLU A 124 -11.42 -0.76 22.03
CA GLU A 124 -12.41 -1.83 22.18
C GLU A 124 -13.82 -1.32 21.87
N GLY A 125 -14.58 -2.09 21.09
CA GLY A 125 -15.96 -1.77 20.73
C GLY A 125 -16.14 -0.65 19.70
N ALA A 126 -15.06 -0.11 19.13
CA ALA A 126 -15.13 0.88 18.07
C ALA A 126 -15.61 0.25 16.75
N THR A 127 -16.24 1.06 15.92
CA THR A 127 -16.62 0.65 14.56
C THR A 127 -15.40 0.18 13.77
N GLU A 128 -15.51 -1.00 13.19
CA GLU A 128 -14.49 -1.54 12.29
C GLU A 128 -14.59 -0.88 10.91
N GLU A 129 -13.44 -0.52 10.37
CA GLU A 129 -13.28 -0.08 8.99
C GLU A 129 -12.54 -1.17 8.22
N ARG A 130 -13.09 -1.59 7.07
CA ARG A 130 -12.50 -2.62 6.21
C ARG A 130 -12.04 -2.02 4.91
N VAL A 131 -10.80 -2.28 4.55
CA VAL A 131 -10.22 -2.02 3.23
C VAL A 131 -10.06 -3.37 2.56
N ALA A 132 -10.85 -3.60 1.52
CA ALA A 132 -10.84 -4.87 0.80
C ALA A 132 -9.79 -4.86 -0.32
N ASP A 133 -9.32 -6.07 -0.66
CA ASP A 133 -8.43 -6.32 -1.80
C ASP A 133 -7.16 -5.45 -1.78
N VAL A 134 -6.44 -5.50 -0.65
CA VAL A 134 -5.22 -4.71 -0.47
C VAL A 134 -4.02 -5.39 -1.13
N PRO A 135 -3.05 -4.60 -1.64
CA PRO A 135 -1.78 -5.15 -2.11
C PRO A 135 -0.99 -5.78 -0.96
N PHE A 136 -0.37 -6.91 -1.24
CA PHE A 136 0.53 -7.62 -0.32
C PHE A 136 1.65 -8.30 -1.11
N ASP A 137 2.71 -8.65 -0.41
CA ASP A 137 3.84 -9.38 -0.97
C ASP A 137 3.89 -10.79 -0.36
N PRO A 138 3.50 -11.83 -1.11
CA PRO A 138 3.49 -13.20 -0.60
C PRO A 138 4.89 -13.76 -0.33
N ASP A 139 5.93 -13.24 -0.98
CA ASP A 139 7.31 -13.72 -0.85
C ASP A 139 7.96 -13.17 0.43
N THR A 140 7.72 -11.90 0.74
CA THR A 140 8.23 -11.28 1.99
C THR A 140 7.30 -11.48 3.17
N GLY A 141 6.03 -11.82 2.93
CA GLY A 141 5.02 -11.95 3.97
C GLY A 141 4.67 -10.62 4.63
N GLU A 142 4.71 -9.50 3.88
CA GLU A 142 4.48 -8.16 4.44
C GLU A 142 3.28 -7.46 3.79
N VAL A 143 2.53 -6.74 4.63
CA VAL A 143 1.51 -5.76 4.22
C VAL A 143 1.92 -4.39 4.76
N LEU A 144 1.98 -3.40 3.89
CA LEU A 144 2.49 -2.07 4.23
C LEU A 144 1.35 -1.06 4.33
N VAL A 145 1.10 -0.54 5.52
CA VAL A 145 0.06 0.44 5.78
C VAL A 145 0.69 1.79 6.12
N ILE A 146 0.29 2.84 5.41
CA ILE A 146 0.69 4.22 5.68
C ILE A 146 -0.53 4.96 6.25
N PRO A 147 -0.61 5.18 7.56
CA PRO A 147 -1.68 5.99 8.14
C PRO A 147 -1.55 7.47 7.78
N SER A 148 -2.65 8.20 7.83
CA SER A 148 -2.63 9.65 7.63
C SER A 148 -1.72 10.34 8.65
N ALA A 149 -0.60 10.90 8.19
CA ALA A 149 0.37 11.56 9.06
C ALA A 149 -0.19 12.84 9.69
N SER A 150 -0.98 13.62 8.95
CA SER A 150 -1.62 14.83 9.48
C SER A 150 -2.63 14.50 10.58
N TRP A 151 -3.36 13.40 10.43
CA TRP A 151 -4.28 12.92 11.44
C TRP A 151 -3.52 12.42 12.69
N LEU A 152 -2.50 11.56 12.52
CA LEU A 152 -1.70 11.06 13.64
C LEU A 152 -1.08 12.18 14.49
N LYS A 153 -0.59 13.24 13.84
CA LYS A 153 0.01 14.40 14.54
C LYS A 153 -0.97 15.19 15.40
N THR A 154 -2.27 15.07 15.12
CA THR A 154 -3.32 15.78 15.88
C THR A 154 -4.01 14.91 16.93
N MET A 155 -3.78 13.61 16.91
CA MET A 155 -4.47 12.67 17.81
C MET A 155 -3.80 12.59 19.18
N PRO A 156 -4.60 12.51 20.26
CA PRO A 156 -4.09 12.11 21.56
C PRO A 156 -3.62 10.65 21.53
N ALA A 157 -3.09 10.15 22.63
CA ALA A 157 -2.77 8.73 22.76
C ALA A 157 -4.01 7.86 22.52
N PHE A 158 -3.87 6.82 21.70
CA PHE A 158 -4.94 5.85 21.43
C PHE A 158 -4.35 4.48 21.04
N THR A 159 -5.20 3.45 21.11
CA THR A 159 -4.87 2.12 20.61
C THR A 159 -5.57 1.88 19.27
N MET A 160 -4.82 1.37 18.30
CA MET A 160 -5.33 0.91 17.01
C MET A 160 -5.14 -0.60 16.92
N HIS A 161 -6.21 -1.31 16.64
CA HIS A 161 -6.17 -2.72 16.30
C HIS A 161 -6.28 -2.87 14.78
N MET A 162 -5.44 -3.73 14.21
CA MET A 162 -5.49 -4.09 12.79
C MET A 162 -5.55 -5.61 12.68
N ARG A 163 -6.38 -6.13 11.76
CA ARG A 163 -6.46 -7.55 11.44
C ARG A 163 -6.27 -7.75 9.94
N LEU A 164 -5.54 -8.78 9.58
CA LEU A 164 -5.42 -9.24 8.21
C LEU A 164 -6.36 -10.42 8.01
N VAL A 165 -7.23 -10.30 7.02
CA VAL A 165 -8.26 -11.31 6.70
C VAL A 165 -8.02 -11.81 5.29
N ALA A 166 -7.59 -13.07 5.18
CA ALA A 166 -7.50 -13.77 3.91
C ALA A 166 -8.90 -14.16 3.45
N VAL A 167 -9.21 -13.90 2.19
CA VAL A 167 -10.52 -14.21 1.59
C VAL A 167 -10.30 -15.12 0.40
N GLY A 168 -10.95 -16.27 0.42
CA GLY A 168 -10.85 -17.28 -0.62
C GLY A 168 -12.14 -18.06 -0.80
N LYS A 169 -12.12 -19.08 -1.64
CA LYS A 169 -13.29 -19.93 -1.94
C LYS A 169 -13.88 -20.63 -0.70
N GLY A 170 -13.08 -20.83 0.33
CA GLY A 170 -13.50 -21.44 1.60
C GLY A 170 -14.09 -20.47 2.62
N GLY A 171 -14.19 -19.18 2.30
CA GLY A 171 -14.62 -18.13 3.20
C GLY A 171 -13.50 -17.20 3.64
N GLU A 172 -13.71 -16.55 4.77
CA GLU A 172 -12.75 -15.62 5.39
C GLU A 172 -11.96 -16.31 6.52
N SER A 173 -10.67 -15.98 6.62
CA SER A 173 -9.79 -16.46 7.70
C SER A 173 -8.93 -15.32 8.18
N GLU A 174 -8.93 -15.07 9.48
CA GLU A 174 -7.99 -14.15 10.11
C GLU A 174 -6.60 -14.78 10.14
N ILE A 175 -5.60 -14.08 9.60
CA ILE A 175 -4.21 -14.56 9.49
C ILE A 175 -3.22 -13.72 10.30
N GLY A 176 -3.67 -12.64 10.94
CA GLY A 176 -2.87 -11.84 11.84
C GLY A 176 -3.65 -10.72 12.49
N GLU A 177 -3.35 -10.48 13.76
CA GLU A 177 -3.85 -9.36 14.56
C GLU A 177 -2.67 -8.54 15.07
N TYR A 178 -2.80 -7.19 15.10
CA TYR A 178 -1.72 -6.26 15.43
C TYR A 178 -2.25 -5.11 16.26
N THR A 179 -1.47 -4.71 17.27
CA THR A 179 -1.84 -3.59 18.15
C THR A 179 -0.80 -2.48 18.06
N PHE A 180 -1.26 -1.27 17.75
CA PHE A 180 -0.45 -0.05 17.72
C PHE A 180 -0.87 0.85 18.86
N LEU A 181 0.05 1.12 19.78
CA LEU A 181 -0.12 2.03 20.91
C LEU A 181 0.44 3.39 20.51
N HIS A 182 -0.44 4.26 20.00
CA HIS A 182 -0.02 5.60 19.54
C HIS A 182 0.17 6.54 20.72
N SER A 183 1.26 7.30 20.67
CA SER A 183 1.52 8.41 21.57
C SER A 183 1.88 9.66 20.73
N PRO A 184 1.41 10.86 21.15
CA PRO A 184 1.86 12.12 20.55
C PRO A 184 3.38 12.23 20.58
N GLY A 185 3.97 12.81 19.51
CA GLY A 185 5.42 13.03 19.37
C GLY A 185 5.87 14.39 19.83
#